data_edfdfe9a9b7c9dc0324ca3b021ef51e8
#
_entry.id   edfdfe9a9b7c9dc0324ca3b021ef51e8
#
_cell.length_a   1.000
_cell.length_b   1.000
_cell.length_c   1.000
_cell.angle_alpha   90.00
_cell.angle_beta   90.00
_cell.angle_gamma   90.00
#
_symmetry.space_group_name_H-M   'P 1'
#
loop_
_entity.id
_entity.type
_entity.pdbx_description
1 polymer ?
#
loop_
_entity_poly.entity_id
_entity_poly.type
_entity_poly.pdbx_seq_one_letter_code
_entity_poly.pdbx_strand_id
1 'polypeptide(L)'
;MNKEIYFHVGLGKTGTTFLQHRVFPHFQNVDYLQRGKYHNFKKNIEKNQSDKIFISREFDRQLEREVNRFSNHYPNTKSIIVLRRHDSWIESEYKRYLKSGKNNTFDEFLDLDNDQGNWKKKDVYFFPKIKHLEHKFDHKPLVLFFNDLKKNTWNYIDKFAKYMNASYNKGDINTRIKHKSYNTKQLKIIQKFNQKFMPQGPNYSDIYFIRKIQRWLRMIPRYIVLYSAIFIPDNFVSDKPLIPPSKLQRVREKYSEDWEKCKKYAQANNPL
;
A
#
# COMPACT_ATOMS: atom_id res chain seq x y z
N MET A 1 -12.88 -27.89 12.07
CA MET A 1 -12.95 -27.70 10.60
C MET A 1 -11.72 -26.95 10.14
N ASN A 2 -11.08 -27.41 9.08
CA ASN A 2 -9.86 -26.80 8.54
C ASN A 2 -10.31 -25.65 7.63
N LYS A 3 -10.17 -24.38 8.10
CA LYS A 3 -10.60 -23.20 7.35
C LYS A 3 -9.61 -22.89 6.23
N GLU A 4 -10.12 -22.60 5.04
CA GLU A 4 -9.33 -22.12 3.93
C GLU A 4 -9.11 -20.59 4.08
N ILE A 5 -7.87 -20.18 4.26
CA ILE A 5 -7.55 -18.77 4.55
C ILE A 5 -6.77 -18.16 3.40
N TYR A 6 -7.23 -16.99 2.94
CA TYR A 6 -6.55 -16.14 1.97
C TYR A 6 -6.10 -14.84 2.63
N PHE A 7 -4.85 -14.45 2.39
CA PHE A 7 -4.28 -13.27 3.02
C PHE A 7 -3.60 -12.35 2.02
N HIS A 8 -4.26 -11.23 1.69
CA HIS A 8 -3.69 -10.14 0.91
C HIS A 8 -2.87 -9.23 1.83
N VAL A 9 -1.54 -9.26 1.66
CA VAL A 9 -0.57 -8.59 2.55
C VAL A 9 -0.13 -7.19 2.09
N GLY A 10 -0.61 -6.72 0.97
CA GLY A 10 -0.25 -5.40 0.42
C GLY A 10 0.49 -5.56 -0.91
N LEU A 11 1.35 -4.64 -1.34
CA LEU A 11 1.85 -3.47 -0.61
C LEU A 11 0.85 -2.31 -0.59
N GLY A 12 1.10 -1.31 0.27
CA GLY A 12 0.41 -0.03 0.17
C GLY A 12 0.64 0.64 -1.21
N LYS A 13 -0.24 1.56 -1.61
CA LYS A 13 -0.14 2.32 -2.87
C LYS A 13 -0.25 1.48 -4.16
N THR A 14 -0.84 0.32 -4.06
CA THR A 14 -1.10 -0.62 -5.16
C THR A 14 -2.60 -0.79 -5.48
N GLY A 15 -3.41 0.25 -5.21
CA GLY A 15 -4.85 0.21 -5.47
C GLY A 15 -5.68 -0.44 -4.37
N THR A 16 -5.07 -0.77 -3.25
CA THR A 16 -5.66 -1.51 -2.13
C THR A 16 -6.93 -0.85 -1.56
N THR A 17 -7.00 0.48 -1.50
CA THR A 17 -8.21 1.19 -1.05
C THR A 17 -9.41 0.88 -1.96
N PHE A 18 -9.22 0.85 -3.28
CA PHE A 18 -10.26 0.45 -4.22
C PHE A 18 -10.67 -1.01 -4.00
N LEU A 19 -9.70 -1.90 -3.93
CA LEU A 19 -9.94 -3.33 -3.74
C LEU A 19 -10.67 -3.59 -2.41
N GLN A 20 -10.18 -3.06 -1.29
CA GLN A 20 -10.71 -3.29 0.05
C GLN A 20 -12.11 -2.72 0.29
N HIS A 21 -12.46 -1.62 -0.36
CA HIS A 21 -13.73 -0.93 -0.10
C HIS A 21 -14.79 -1.12 -1.18
N ARG A 22 -14.40 -1.57 -2.39
CA ARG A 22 -15.31 -1.63 -3.52
C ARG A 22 -15.33 -2.95 -4.27
N VAL A 23 -14.34 -3.81 -4.05
CA VAL A 23 -14.25 -5.10 -4.72
C VAL A 23 -14.43 -6.24 -3.72
N PHE A 24 -13.55 -6.35 -2.75
CA PHE A 24 -13.54 -7.47 -1.82
C PHE A 24 -14.83 -7.67 -1.02
N PRO A 25 -15.57 -6.61 -0.60
CA PRO A 25 -16.86 -6.79 0.07
C PRO A 25 -17.96 -7.42 -0.79
N HIS A 26 -17.79 -7.45 -2.11
CA HIS A 26 -18.76 -8.01 -3.07
C HIS A 26 -18.39 -9.43 -3.53
N PHE A 27 -17.29 -10.01 -3.02
CA PHE A 27 -16.99 -11.40 -3.28
C PHE A 27 -17.94 -12.30 -2.51
N GLN A 28 -18.47 -13.30 -3.21
CA GLN A 28 -19.35 -14.33 -2.69
C GLN A 28 -18.56 -15.63 -2.50
N ASN A 29 -19.06 -16.54 -1.67
CA ASN A 29 -18.44 -17.82 -1.32
C ASN A 29 -17.10 -17.66 -0.54
N VAL A 30 -16.82 -16.46 -0.02
CA VAL A 30 -15.70 -16.18 0.87
C VAL A 30 -16.08 -15.05 1.82
N ASP A 31 -15.84 -15.21 3.12
CA ASP A 31 -16.10 -14.13 4.08
C ASP A 31 -14.91 -13.16 4.17
N TYR A 32 -15.16 -11.92 3.78
CA TYR A 32 -14.14 -10.87 3.78
C TYR A 32 -14.02 -10.20 5.15
N LEU A 33 -12.93 -10.46 5.85
CA LEU A 33 -12.59 -9.74 7.07
C LEU A 33 -11.93 -8.40 6.74
N GLN A 34 -12.70 -7.32 6.93
CA GLN A 34 -12.25 -5.96 6.66
C GLN A 34 -10.98 -5.58 7.45
N ARG A 35 -10.21 -4.65 6.90
CA ARG A 35 -8.92 -4.15 7.42
C ARG A 35 -8.89 -3.91 8.94
N GLY A 36 -9.94 -3.34 9.52
CA GLY A 36 -10.00 -3.06 10.97
C GLY A 36 -10.02 -4.31 11.84
N LYS A 37 -10.50 -5.42 11.31
CA LYS A 37 -10.58 -6.70 12.04
C LYS A 37 -9.23 -7.43 12.15
N TYR A 38 -8.22 -7.02 11.36
CA TYR A 38 -6.90 -7.67 11.36
C TYR A 38 -6.20 -7.63 12.73
N HIS A 39 -6.35 -6.58 13.51
CA HIS A 39 -5.68 -6.49 14.82
C HIS A 39 -5.97 -7.68 15.73
N ASN A 40 -7.19 -8.20 15.65
CA ASN A 40 -7.67 -9.36 16.39
C ASN A 40 -7.94 -10.55 15.43
N PHE A 41 -7.07 -10.76 14.43
CA PHE A 41 -7.31 -11.75 13.38
C PHE A 41 -7.60 -13.14 13.94
N LYS A 42 -6.85 -13.61 14.94
CA LYS A 42 -7.05 -14.93 15.55
C LYS A 42 -8.49 -15.08 16.05
N LYS A 43 -8.93 -14.19 16.94
CA LYS A 43 -10.30 -14.20 17.46
C LYS A 43 -11.36 -14.09 16.35
N ASN A 44 -11.10 -13.27 15.35
CA ASN A 44 -12.05 -13.05 14.24
C ASN A 44 -12.14 -14.27 13.30
N ILE A 45 -11.04 -14.98 13.07
CA ILE A 45 -11.01 -16.22 12.30
C ILE A 45 -11.69 -17.35 13.08
N GLU A 46 -11.36 -17.51 14.36
CA GLU A 46 -11.92 -18.56 15.23
C GLU A 46 -13.45 -18.44 15.36
N LYS A 47 -13.97 -17.23 15.52
CA LYS A 47 -15.43 -16.96 15.65
C LYS A 47 -16.19 -16.97 14.33
N ASN A 48 -15.49 -16.95 13.20
CA ASN A 48 -16.11 -16.93 11.89
C ASN A 48 -16.71 -18.31 11.58
N GLN A 49 -17.94 -18.34 11.07
CA GLN A 49 -18.62 -19.59 10.72
C GLN A 49 -18.32 -20.04 9.29
N SER A 50 -17.73 -19.18 8.46
CA SER A 50 -17.40 -19.53 7.08
C SER A 50 -16.18 -20.46 7.02
N ASP A 51 -16.22 -21.45 6.15
CA ASP A 51 -15.10 -22.33 5.85
C ASP A 51 -14.01 -21.63 5.04
N LYS A 52 -14.34 -20.53 4.37
CA LYS A 52 -13.44 -19.77 3.51
C LYS A 52 -13.38 -18.32 3.95
N ILE A 53 -12.20 -17.85 4.33
CA ILE A 53 -11.97 -16.52 4.89
C ILE A 53 -10.93 -15.78 4.07
N PHE A 54 -11.25 -14.53 3.71
CA PHE A 54 -10.33 -13.62 3.05
C PHE A 54 -10.00 -12.42 3.94
N ILE A 55 -8.71 -12.20 4.17
CA ILE A 55 -8.21 -11.09 4.98
C ILE A 55 -7.36 -10.19 4.08
N SER A 56 -7.55 -8.87 4.20
CA SER A 56 -6.73 -7.90 3.48
C SER A 56 -6.18 -6.84 4.43
N ARG A 57 -4.85 -6.75 4.49
CA ARG A 57 -4.13 -5.73 5.24
C ARG A 57 -2.88 -5.31 4.50
N GLU A 58 -2.66 -4.01 4.36
CA GLU A 58 -1.45 -3.46 3.72
C GLU A 58 -0.30 -3.44 4.72
N PHE A 59 0.81 -4.05 4.34
CA PHE A 59 2.07 -3.95 5.06
C PHE A 59 3.16 -3.48 4.10
N ASP A 60 3.90 -2.48 4.53
CA ASP A 60 5.09 -2.01 3.83
C ASP A 60 6.34 -2.55 4.59
N ARG A 61 6.92 -1.77 5.50
CA ARG A 61 8.06 -2.18 6.32
C ARG A 61 7.73 -3.25 7.37
N GLN A 62 6.46 -3.34 7.76
CA GLN A 62 6.01 -4.31 8.76
C GLN A 62 5.72 -5.71 8.19
N LEU A 63 5.87 -5.90 6.86
CA LEU A 63 5.42 -7.12 6.18
C LEU A 63 6.01 -8.38 6.82
N GLU A 64 7.31 -8.46 6.98
CA GLU A 64 7.98 -9.65 7.54
C GLU A 64 7.49 -9.97 8.96
N ARG A 65 7.42 -8.95 9.83
CA ARG A 65 6.93 -9.13 11.20
C ARG A 65 5.49 -9.64 11.23
N GLU A 66 4.61 -9.02 10.45
CA GLU A 66 3.19 -9.37 10.46
C GLU A 66 2.92 -10.71 9.77
N VAL A 67 3.68 -11.06 8.74
CA VAL A 67 3.65 -12.38 8.11
C VAL A 67 4.10 -13.45 9.09
N ASN A 68 5.22 -13.25 9.79
CA ASN A 68 5.68 -14.18 10.83
C ASN A 68 4.61 -14.37 11.93
N ARG A 69 4.04 -13.27 12.43
CA ARG A 69 2.98 -13.33 13.44
C ARG A 69 1.76 -14.11 12.95
N PHE A 70 1.39 -13.96 11.69
CA PHE A 70 0.22 -14.60 11.13
C PHE A 70 0.48 -16.09 10.84
N SER A 71 1.60 -16.41 10.19
CA SER A 71 1.97 -17.77 9.80
C SER A 71 2.19 -18.71 10.99
N ASN A 72 2.62 -18.20 12.15
CA ASN A 72 2.73 -18.97 13.37
C ASN A 72 1.40 -19.58 13.86
N HIS A 73 0.26 -19.04 13.42
CA HIS A 73 -1.07 -19.55 13.75
C HIS A 73 -1.74 -20.22 12.56
N TYR A 74 -1.45 -19.76 11.35
CA TYR A 74 -2.12 -20.20 10.12
C TYR A 74 -1.10 -20.40 8.98
N PRO A 75 -0.21 -21.41 9.09
CA PRO A 75 0.80 -21.69 8.06
C PRO A 75 0.17 -22.08 6.72
N ASN A 76 -0.93 -22.84 6.74
CA ASN A 76 -1.66 -23.25 5.55
C ASN A 76 -2.55 -22.10 5.01
N THR A 77 -1.92 -20.94 4.76
CA THR A 77 -2.59 -19.75 4.21
C THR A 77 -2.14 -19.50 2.79
N LYS A 78 -3.08 -19.21 1.91
CA LYS A 78 -2.85 -18.77 0.54
C LYS A 78 -2.64 -17.26 0.50
N SER A 79 -1.38 -16.83 0.39
CA SER A 79 -1.03 -15.41 0.43
C SER A 79 -1.11 -14.74 -0.93
N ILE A 80 -1.42 -13.44 -0.95
CA ILE A 80 -1.52 -12.59 -2.14
C ILE A 80 -0.71 -11.33 -1.90
N ILE A 81 0.18 -10.98 -2.83
CA ILE A 81 0.90 -9.71 -2.80
C ILE A 81 0.70 -8.95 -4.11
N VAL A 82 0.42 -7.67 -3.99
CA VAL A 82 0.29 -6.76 -5.14
C VAL A 82 1.48 -5.82 -5.17
N LEU A 83 2.19 -5.82 -6.28
CA LEU A 83 3.39 -5.03 -6.50
C LEU A 83 3.15 -3.90 -7.49
N ARG A 84 3.88 -2.83 -7.33
CA ARG A 84 3.92 -1.71 -8.27
C ARG A 84 5.37 -1.39 -8.54
N ARG A 85 5.75 -1.12 -9.83
CA ARG A 85 7.15 -0.86 -10.19
C ARG A 85 7.79 0.17 -9.27
N HIS A 86 8.99 -0.08 -8.83
CA HIS A 86 9.70 0.60 -7.74
C HIS A 86 9.68 2.13 -7.84
N ASP A 87 10.01 2.69 -9.00
CA ASP A 87 10.01 4.13 -9.26
C ASP A 87 8.63 4.75 -9.00
N SER A 88 7.59 4.17 -9.56
CA SER A 88 6.23 4.67 -9.41
C SER A 88 5.66 4.39 -8.01
N TRP A 89 6.09 3.31 -7.37
CA TRP A 89 5.70 2.97 -6.01
C TRP A 89 6.30 3.97 -5.01
N ILE A 90 7.62 4.19 -5.06
CA ILE A 90 8.32 5.12 -4.17
C ILE A 90 7.88 6.57 -4.38
N GLU A 91 7.58 6.97 -5.62
CA GLU A 91 6.95 8.26 -5.91
C GLU A 91 5.61 8.41 -5.17
N SER A 92 4.77 7.39 -5.20
CA SER A 92 3.47 7.39 -4.53
C SER A 92 3.62 7.38 -3.01
N GLU A 93 4.62 6.70 -2.47
CA GLU A 93 4.98 6.72 -1.06
C GLU A 93 5.47 8.10 -0.61
N TYR A 94 6.31 8.75 -1.40
CA TYR A 94 6.78 10.11 -1.11
C TYR A 94 5.62 11.11 -1.10
N LYS A 95 4.70 11.04 -2.06
CA LYS A 95 3.48 11.86 -2.07
C LYS A 95 2.63 11.62 -0.81
N ARG A 96 2.49 10.38 -0.36
CA ARG A 96 1.82 10.04 0.92
C ARG A 96 2.56 10.62 2.11
N TYR A 97 3.88 10.56 2.10
CA TYR A 97 4.75 11.07 3.15
C TYR A 97 4.58 12.58 3.34
N LEU A 98 4.65 13.36 2.26
CA LEU A 98 4.41 14.81 2.30
C LEU A 98 3.00 15.16 2.79
N LYS A 99 1.99 14.45 2.27
CA LYS A 99 0.60 14.62 2.74
C LYS A 99 0.47 14.36 4.25
N SER A 100 1.24 13.46 4.82
CA SER A 100 1.19 13.13 6.25
C SER A 100 1.82 14.22 7.15
N GLY A 101 2.29 15.33 6.60
CA GLY A 101 2.87 16.45 7.33
C GLY A 101 4.38 16.40 7.47
N LYS A 102 5.02 15.52 6.73
CA LYS A 102 6.49 15.47 6.64
C LYS A 102 6.99 16.45 5.59
N ASN A 103 8.25 16.85 5.69
CA ASN A 103 8.82 17.94 4.90
C ASN A 103 10.17 17.62 4.25
N ASN A 104 10.68 16.43 4.45
CA ASN A 104 11.95 16.01 3.89
C ASN A 104 11.95 16.06 2.34
N THR A 105 13.12 16.31 1.78
CA THR A 105 13.37 16.19 0.35
C THR A 105 13.25 14.72 -0.09
N PHE A 106 13.27 14.49 -1.40
CA PHE A 106 13.24 13.12 -1.91
C PHE A 106 14.50 12.32 -1.55
N ASP A 107 15.67 12.99 -1.50
CA ASP A 107 16.93 12.32 -1.11
C ASP A 107 16.96 11.93 0.37
N GLU A 108 16.44 12.80 1.24
CA GLU A 108 16.26 12.45 2.66
C GLU A 108 15.17 11.38 2.87
N PHE A 109 14.26 11.24 1.92
CA PHE A 109 13.25 10.19 1.96
C PHE A 109 13.79 8.85 1.47
N LEU A 110 14.54 8.83 0.36
CA LEU A 110 15.23 7.66 -0.19
C LEU A 110 16.63 8.07 -0.68
N ASP A 111 17.64 7.77 0.11
CA ASP A 111 19.04 7.95 -0.23
C ASP A 111 19.60 6.67 -0.85
N LEU A 112 19.79 6.68 -2.17
CA LEU A 112 20.32 5.53 -2.92
C LEU A 112 21.85 5.39 -2.77
N ASP A 113 22.53 6.43 -2.35
CA ASP A 113 24.00 6.42 -2.25
C ASP A 113 24.43 5.90 -0.87
N ASN A 114 24.07 6.59 0.21
CA ASN A 114 24.56 6.30 1.56
C ASN A 114 23.57 5.51 2.42
N ASP A 115 22.35 5.25 1.95
CA ASP A 115 21.30 4.53 2.68
C ASP A 115 20.86 5.23 4.00
N GLN A 116 21.01 6.55 4.07
CA GLN A 116 20.63 7.34 5.25
C GLN A 116 19.18 7.84 5.18
N GLY A 117 18.49 7.60 4.08
CA GLY A 117 17.11 8.01 3.86
C GLY A 117 16.13 7.41 4.86
N ASN A 118 14.93 8.00 4.91
CA ASN A 118 13.80 7.50 5.70
C ASN A 118 13.42 6.06 5.29
N TRP A 119 13.41 5.77 3.99
CA TRP A 119 13.35 4.41 3.45
C TRP A 119 14.76 3.89 3.25
N LYS A 120 15.01 2.68 3.76
CA LYS A 120 16.28 1.99 3.51
C LYS A 120 16.22 1.25 2.19
N LYS A 121 17.35 1.12 1.50
CA LYS A 121 17.44 0.41 0.20
C LYS A 121 16.82 -0.98 0.27
N LYS A 122 17.08 -1.73 1.36
CA LYS A 122 16.53 -3.08 1.59
C LYS A 122 15.01 -3.11 1.64
N ASP A 123 14.36 -2.07 2.17
CA ASP A 123 12.90 -2.02 2.33
C ASP A 123 12.19 -1.90 0.98
N VAL A 124 12.89 -1.44 -0.05
CA VAL A 124 12.37 -1.22 -1.40
C VAL A 124 12.46 -2.47 -2.28
N TYR A 125 13.26 -3.47 -1.94
CA TYR A 125 13.27 -4.75 -2.66
C TYR A 125 11.97 -5.52 -2.45
N PHE A 126 11.42 -6.09 -3.53
CA PHE A 126 10.15 -6.83 -3.51
C PHE A 126 10.33 -8.33 -3.61
N PHE A 127 11.32 -8.79 -4.36
CA PHE A 127 11.56 -10.23 -4.49
C PHE A 127 11.85 -10.93 -3.17
N PRO A 128 12.64 -10.36 -2.25
CA PRO A 128 12.80 -10.93 -0.91
C PRO A 128 11.47 -11.06 -0.14
N LYS A 129 10.52 -10.13 -0.34
CA LYS A 129 9.18 -10.21 0.29
C LYS A 129 8.36 -11.37 -0.28
N ILE A 130 8.44 -11.62 -1.59
CA ILE A 130 7.82 -12.79 -2.21
C ILE A 130 8.41 -14.09 -1.63
N LYS A 131 9.74 -14.16 -1.54
CA LYS A 131 10.43 -15.33 -0.98
C LYS A 131 10.11 -15.54 0.50
N HIS A 132 9.93 -14.46 1.25
CA HIS A 132 9.51 -14.54 2.64
C HIS A 132 8.11 -15.13 2.78
N LEU A 133 7.16 -14.73 1.93
CA LEU A 133 5.81 -15.32 1.90
C LEU A 133 5.85 -16.81 1.55
N GLU A 134 6.64 -17.17 0.52
CA GLU A 134 6.82 -18.56 0.09
C GLU A 134 7.44 -19.44 1.20
N HIS A 135 8.34 -18.87 1.99
CA HIS A 135 8.97 -19.60 3.11
C HIS A 135 8.04 -19.75 4.33
N LYS A 136 7.14 -18.81 4.55
CA LYS A 136 6.31 -18.74 5.76
C LYS A 136 4.95 -19.40 5.61
N PHE A 137 4.48 -19.60 4.40
CA PHE A 137 3.21 -20.25 4.12
C PHE A 137 3.43 -21.51 3.28
N ASP A 138 2.58 -22.52 3.48
CA ASP A 138 2.66 -23.79 2.78
C ASP A 138 2.33 -23.69 1.28
N HIS A 139 1.79 -22.54 0.86
CA HIS A 139 1.41 -22.26 -0.52
C HIS A 139 2.26 -21.12 -1.11
N LYS A 140 2.62 -21.26 -2.39
CA LYS A 140 3.25 -20.16 -3.13
C LYS A 140 2.33 -18.95 -3.20
N PRO A 141 2.85 -17.73 -2.98
CA PRO A 141 2.04 -16.51 -3.04
C PRO A 141 1.55 -16.20 -4.46
N LEU A 142 0.32 -15.74 -4.58
CA LEU A 142 -0.17 -15.10 -5.80
C LEU A 142 0.45 -13.69 -5.88
N VAL A 143 1.23 -13.45 -6.94
CA VAL A 143 1.89 -12.16 -7.19
C VAL A 143 1.16 -11.42 -8.31
N LEU A 144 0.59 -10.26 -8.01
CA LEU A 144 -0.13 -9.44 -8.98
C LEU A 144 0.54 -8.07 -9.13
N PHE A 145 0.33 -7.43 -10.29
CA PHE A 145 0.93 -6.13 -10.61
C PHE A 145 -0.12 -5.05 -10.73
N PHE A 146 0.06 -3.94 -10.03
CA PHE A 146 -0.85 -2.79 -10.03
C PHE A 146 -1.11 -2.21 -11.44
N ASN A 147 -0.14 -2.32 -12.34
CA ASN A 147 -0.31 -1.84 -13.70
C ASN A 147 -1.40 -2.63 -14.46
N ASP A 148 -1.60 -3.90 -14.13
CA ASP A 148 -2.63 -4.73 -14.74
C ASP A 148 -4.03 -4.28 -14.30
N LEU A 149 -4.18 -3.84 -13.05
CA LEU A 149 -5.42 -3.21 -12.57
C LEU A 149 -5.82 -2.00 -13.43
N LYS A 150 -4.85 -1.19 -13.84
CA LYS A 150 -5.10 -0.03 -14.70
C LYS A 150 -5.39 -0.40 -16.15
N LYS A 151 -4.77 -1.46 -16.66
CA LYS A 151 -4.96 -1.92 -18.03
C LYS A 151 -6.32 -2.56 -18.24
N ASN A 152 -6.70 -3.47 -17.36
CA ASN A 152 -7.97 -4.16 -17.40
C ASN A 152 -8.44 -4.51 -15.98
N THR A 153 -9.28 -3.64 -15.43
CA THR A 153 -9.79 -3.76 -14.06
C THR A 153 -10.56 -5.06 -13.85
N TRP A 154 -11.39 -5.49 -14.80
CA TRP A 154 -12.19 -6.70 -14.65
C TRP A 154 -11.35 -7.96 -14.67
N ASN A 155 -10.45 -8.11 -15.66
CA ASN A 155 -9.52 -9.23 -15.68
C ASN A 155 -8.64 -9.28 -14.42
N TYR A 156 -8.31 -8.12 -13.85
CA TYR A 156 -7.55 -8.07 -12.61
C TYR A 156 -8.36 -8.55 -11.40
N ILE A 157 -9.65 -8.19 -11.31
CA ILE A 157 -10.55 -8.67 -10.27
C ILE A 157 -10.80 -10.17 -10.43
N ASP A 158 -10.98 -10.64 -11.67
CA ASP A 158 -11.16 -12.06 -11.99
C ASP A 158 -10.00 -12.93 -11.48
N LYS A 159 -8.75 -12.41 -11.50
CA LYS A 159 -7.60 -13.14 -10.94
C LYS A 159 -7.75 -13.38 -9.43
N PHE A 160 -8.24 -12.40 -8.67
CA PHE A 160 -8.54 -12.61 -7.25
C PHE A 160 -9.66 -13.60 -7.05
N ALA A 161 -10.78 -13.42 -7.77
CA ALA A 161 -11.95 -14.28 -7.66
C ALA A 161 -11.59 -15.74 -7.99
N LYS A 162 -10.90 -15.95 -9.12
CA LYS A 162 -10.44 -17.29 -9.53
C LYS A 162 -9.53 -17.94 -8.50
N TYR A 163 -8.54 -17.20 -7.97
CA TYR A 163 -7.62 -17.73 -6.97
C TYR A 163 -8.31 -18.17 -5.68
N MET A 164 -9.37 -17.47 -5.30
CA MET A 164 -10.16 -17.78 -4.10
C MET A 164 -11.35 -18.70 -4.39
N ASN A 165 -11.57 -19.10 -5.64
CA ASN A 165 -12.81 -19.74 -6.06
C ASN A 165 -14.03 -19.00 -5.51
N ALA A 166 -14.04 -17.68 -5.70
CA ALA A 166 -15.09 -16.75 -5.34
C ALA A 166 -15.81 -16.25 -6.59
N SER A 167 -17.04 -15.84 -6.44
CA SER A 167 -17.82 -15.18 -7.48
C SER A 167 -18.13 -13.73 -7.09
N TYR A 168 -18.56 -12.93 -8.03
CA TYR A 168 -19.04 -11.57 -7.80
C TYR A 168 -19.92 -11.10 -8.95
N ASN A 169 -20.80 -10.14 -8.71
CA ASN A 169 -21.58 -9.49 -9.74
C ASN A 169 -20.90 -8.16 -10.14
N LYS A 170 -20.60 -7.97 -11.42
CA LYS A 170 -19.98 -6.74 -11.94
C LYS A 170 -20.81 -5.49 -11.66
N GLY A 171 -22.15 -5.62 -11.62
CA GLY A 171 -23.08 -4.52 -11.32
C GLY A 171 -22.91 -3.93 -9.93
N ASP A 172 -22.41 -4.72 -8.96
CA ASP A 172 -22.23 -4.28 -7.57
C ASP A 172 -20.93 -3.51 -7.36
N ILE A 173 -20.00 -3.60 -8.32
CA ILE A 173 -18.67 -3.00 -8.20
C ILE A 173 -18.58 -1.68 -8.94
N ASN A 174 -18.47 -0.58 -8.19
CA ASN A 174 -18.27 0.74 -8.77
C ASN A 174 -16.76 0.98 -9.08
N THR A 175 -16.41 0.91 -10.36
CA THR A 175 -15.03 1.11 -10.84
C THR A 175 -14.64 2.58 -11.05
N ARG A 176 -15.54 3.55 -10.89
CA ARG A 176 -15.23 4.98 -11.05
C ARG A 176 -14.14 5.41 -10.06
N ILE A 177 -13.13 6.13 -10.54
CA ILE A 177 -12.05 6.65 -9.69
C ILE A 177 -12.61 7.72 -8.74
N LYS A 178 -12.74 7.40 -7.45
CA LYS A 178 -13.30 8.30 -6.43
C LYS A 178 -12.25 9.26 -5.84
N HIS A 179 -11.01 8.85 -5.78
CA HIS A 179 -9.93 9.64 -5.18
C HIS A 179 -8.83 9.88 -6.19
N LYS A 180 -8.83 11.06 -6.81
CA LYS A 180 -7.64 11.53 -7.51
C LYS A 180 -6.54 11.81 -6.48
N SER A 181 -5.32 11.40 -6.77
CA SER A 181 -4.16 11.84 -5.99
C SER A 181 -4.08 13.36 -6.03
N TYR A 182 -3.63 13.99 -4.95
CA TYR A 182 -3.34 15.41 -4.97
C TYR A 182 -2.37 15.74 -6.12
N ASN A 183 -2.60 16.88 -6.77
CA ASN A 183 -1.75 17.30 -7.88
C ASN A 183 -0.38 17.78 -7.35
N THR A 184 0.58 17.94 -8.24
CA THR A 184 1.95 18.34 -7.91
C THR A 184 1.98 19.71 -7.22
N LYS A 185 1.15 20.64 -7.64
CA LYS A 185 1.00 21.96 -7.04
C LYS A 185 0.59 21.88 -5.56
N GLN A 186 -0.48 21.14 -5.27
CA GLN A 186 -0.95 20.93 -3.90
C GLN A 186 0.15 20.32 -3.01
N LEU A 187 0.91 19.36 -3.53
CA LEU A 187 1.97 18.69 -2.78
C LEU A 187 3.19 19.59 -2.54
N LYS A 188 3.53 20.47 -3.48
CA LYS A 188 4.59 21.47 -3.29
C LYS A 188 4.21 22.51 -2.24
N ILE A 189 2.98 22.99 -2.30
CA ILE A 189 2.48 23.97 -1.34
C ILE A 189 2.45 23.36 0.06
N ILE A 190 1.94 22.15 0.22
CA ILE A 190 1.93 21.48 1.53
C ILE A 190 3.34 21.18 2.03
N GLN A 191 4.29 20.86 1.16
CA GLN A 191 5.69 20.66 1.55
C GLN A 191 6.29 21.95 2.12
N LYS A 192 6.13 23.09 1.43
CA LYS A 192 6.58 24.40 1.92
C LYS A 192 5.90 24.79 3.23
N PHE A 193 4.59 24.55 3.34
CA PHE A 193 3.84 24.79 4.56
C PHE A 193 4.38 23.95 5.73
N ASN A 194 4.61 22.66 5.50
CA ASN A 194 5.17 21.78 6.52
C ASN A 194 6.58 22.22 6.95
N GLN A 195 7.43 22.65 6.01
CA GLN A 195 8.77 23.15 6.31
C GLN A 195 8.74 24.37 7.22
N LYS A 196 7.81 25.30 6.95
CA LYS A 196 7.73 26.57 7.67
C LYS A 196 6.99 26.46 9.00
N PHE A 197 5.90 25.71 9.06
CA PHE A 197 4.96 25.74 10.19
C PHE A 197 4.87 24.43 10.96
N MET A 198 5.48 23.34 10.46
CA MET A 198 5.45 22.04 11.12
C MET A 198 6.84 21.39 11.14
N PRO A 199 7.88 22.07 11.63
CA PRO A 199 9.19 21.48 11.77
C PRO A 199 9.10 20.33 12.77
N GLN A 200 9.67 19.21 12.42
CA GLN A 200 9.84 17.97 13.18
C GLN A 200 8.63 17.40 13.94
N GLY A 201 8.66 16.09 14.15
CA GLY A 201 7.54 15.37 14.74
C GLY A 201 7.20 15.87 16.14
N PRO A 202 5.93 16.09 16.46
CA PRO A 202 5.54 16.53 17.79
C PRO A 202 5.76 15.39 18.79
N ASN A 203 6.10 15.75 20.00
CA ASN A 203 5.93 14.88 21.14
C ASN A 203 4.41 14.74 21.39
N TYR A 204 3.86 13.63 20.98
CA TYR A 204 2.46 13.33 21.30
C TYR A 204 2.37 12.77 22.70
N SER A 205 1.30 13.12 23.41
CA SER A 205 0.98 12.55 24.72
C SER A 205 0.90 11.02 24.64
N ASP A 206 1.34 10.35 25.71
CA ASP A 206 1.22 8.91 25.84
C ASP A 206 -0.24 8.46 26.06
N ILE A 207 -1.10 9.36 26.54
CA ILE A 207 -2.52 9.12 26.69
C ILE A 207 -3.18 9.02 25.31
N TYR A 208 -3.76 7.85 25.02
CA TYR A 208 -4.35 7.54 23.72
C TYR A 208 -5.33 8.60 23.20
N PHE A 209 -6.24 9.07 24.06
CA PHE A 209 -7.26 10.05 23.70
C PHE A 209 -6.66 11.42 23.34
N ILE A 210 -5.75 11.92 24.17
CA ILE A 210 -5.05 13.20 23.96
C ILE A 210 -4.23 13.11 22.67
N ARG A 211 -3.50 12.02 22.46
CA ARG A 211 -2.74 11.74 21.24
C ARG A 211 -3.62 11.78 19.98
N LYS A 212 -4.84 11.22 20.08
CA LYS A 212 -5.80 11.23 18.97
C LYS A 212 -6.26 12.65 18.64
N ILE A 213 -6.57 13.46 19.65
CA ILE A 213 -6.95 14.87 19.48
C ILE A 213 -5.78 15.68 18.89
N GLN A 214 -4.57 15.55 19.43
CA GLN A 214 -3.38 16.24 18.92
C GLN A 214 -3.10 15.92 17.46
N ARG A 215 -3.25 14.65 17.07
CA ARG A 215 -3.13 14.22 15.66
C ARG A 215 -4.21 14.85 14.78
N TRP A 216 -5.44 14.90 15.27
CA TRP A 216 -6.56 15.49 14.54
C TRP A 216 -6.38 17.00 14.36
N LEU A 217 -6.03 17.72 15.41
CA LEU A 217 -5.75 19.17 15.34
C LEU A 217 -4.62 19.51 14.37
N ARG A 218 -3.60 18.68 14.28
CA ARG A 218 -2.52 18.85 13.28
C ARG A 218 -2.92 18.51 11.86
N MET A 219 -3.95 17.71 11.67
CA MET A 219 -4.45 17.40 10.32
C MET A 219 -5.24 18.55 9.71
N ILE A 220 -6.01 19.29 10.49
CA ILE A 220 -6.91 20.34 10.01
C ILE A 220 -6.18 21.40 9.17
N PRO A 221 -5.13 22.08 9.67
CA PRO A 221 -4.43 23.11 8.88
C PRO A 221 -3.88 22.56 7.56
N ARG A 222 -3.35 21.32 7.58
CA ARG A 222 -2.82 20.66 6.38
C ARG A 222 -3.89 20.42 5.33
N TYR A 223 -5.07 19.96 5.74
CA TYR A 223 -6.18 19.76 4.80
C TYR A 223 -6.70 21.10 4.27
N ILE A 224 -6.79 22.12 5.10
CA ILE A 224 -7.14 23.48 4.66
C ILE A 224 -6.15 23.93 3.58
N VAL A 225 -4.84 23.84 3.83
CA VAL A 225 -3.79 24.20 2.87
C VAL A 225 -3.88 23.35 1.59
N LEU A 226 -4.09 22.04 1.69
CA LEU A 226 -4.19 21.17 0.53
C LEU A 226 -5.38 21.52 -0.37
N TYR A 227 -6.52 21.87 0.21
CA TYR A 227 -7.71 22.22 -0.57
C TYR A 227 -7.65 23.66 -1.09
N SER A 228 -7.19 24.63 -0.30
CA SER A 228 -7.02 26.01 -0.75
C SER A 228 -5.90 26.15 -1.79
N ALA A 229 -4.94 25.24 -1.83
CA ALA A 229 -3.87 25.23 -2.84
C ALA A 229 -4.39 25.15 -4.29
N ILE A 230 -5.62 24.70 -4.50
CA ILE A 230 -6.25 24.64 -5.83
C ILE A 230 -6.45 26.07 -6.38
N PHE A 231 -6.76 27.03 -5.51
CA PHE A 231 -7.06 28.42 -5.85
C PHE A 231 -5.80 29.29 -6.00
N ILE A 232 -4.64 28.83 -5.58
CA ILE A 232 -3.38 29.56 -5.75
C ILE A 232 -3.00 29.56 -7.23
N PRO A 233 -2.71 30.72 -7.87
CA PRO A 233 -2.24 30.75 -9.25
C PRO A 233 -0.94 29.98 -9.46
N ASP A 234 -0.75 29.37 -10.64
CA ASP A 234 0.40 28.50 -10.91
C ASP A 234 1.74 29.25 -10.89
N ASN A 235 1.75 30.53 -11.25
CA ASN A 235 2.93 31.41 -11.22
C ASN A 235 3.55 31.59 -9.81
N PHE A 236 2.81 31.32 -8.74
CA PHE A 236 3.36 31.31 -7.36
C PHE A 236 3.99 29.98 -6.95
N VAL A 237 3.92 28.97 -7.82
CA VAL A 237 4.44 27.64 -7.55
C VAL A 237 5.54 27.31 -8.54
N SER A 238 6.70 26.93 -8.04
CA SER A 238 7.84 26.54 -8.89
C SER A 238 7.46 25.51 -9.96
N ASP A 239 7.92 25.69 -11.20
CA ASP A 239 7.70 24.77 -12.31
C ASP A 239 8.51 23.48 -12.19
N LYS A 240 9.55 23.46 -11.34
CA LYS A 240 10.38 22.27 -11.12
C LYS A 240 9.50 21.07 -10.68
N PRO A 241 9.71 19.86 -11.18
CA PRO A 241 8.94 18.70 -10.73
C PRO A 241 9.14 18.45 -9.23
N LEU A 242 8.13 17.87 -8.56
CA LEU A 242 8.22 17.52 -7.13
C LEU A 242 9.36 16.54 -6.83
N ILE A 243 9.58 15.62 -7.77
CA ILE A 243 10.71 14.68 -7.78
C ILE A 243 11.36 14.82 -9.16
N PRO A 244 12.65 15.14 -9.25
CA PRO A 244 13.35 15.17 -10.53
C PRO A 244 13.22 13.83 -11.26
N PRO A 245 12.89 13.81 -12.58
CA PRO A 245 12.77 12.57 -13.35
C PRO A 245 14.03 11.70 -13.28
N SER A 246 15.22 12.32 -13.26
CA SER A 246 16.50 11.61 -13.11
C SER A 246 16.58 10.77 -11.83
N LYS A 247 16.02 11.24 -10.71
CA LYS A 247 16.00 10.48 -9.46
C LYS A 247 15.09 9.26 -9.55
N LEU A 248 13.93 9.40 -10.18
CA LEU A 248 13.03 8.25 -10.42
C LEU A 248 13.66 7.25 -11.39
N GLN A 249 14.39 7.75 -12.40
CA GLN A 249 15.14 6.89 -13.32
C GLN A 249 16.23 6.09 -12.58
N ARG A 250 17.01 6.73 -11.69
CA ARG A 250 18.00 6.03 -10.83
C ARG A 250 17.34 4.93 -9.96
N VAL A 251 16.16 5.20 -9.38
CA VAL A 251 15.38 4.19 -8.64
C VAL A 251 15.03 3.03 -9.57
N ARG A 252 14.52 3.31 -10.76
CA ARG A 252 14.13 2.31 -11.74
C ARG A 252 15.30 1.41 -12.14
N GLU A 253 16.46 1.99 -12.42
CA GLU A 253 17.69 1.28 -12.77
C GLU A 253 18.18 0.41 -11.61
N LYS A 254 18.28 0.99 -10.41
CA LYS A 254 18.75 0.30 -9.20
C LYS A 254 17.96 -0.97 -8.89
N TYR A 255 16.64 -0.95 -9.09
CA TYR A 255 15.75 -2.06 -8.76
C TYR A 255 15.23 -2.82 -9.98
N SER A 256 15.83 -2.62 -11.16
CA SER A 256 15.41 -3.27 -12.40
C SER A 256 15.49 -4.80 -12.32
N GLU A 257 16.60 -5.32 -11.80
CA GLU A 257 16.80 -6.76 -11.63
C GLU A 257 15.78 -7.37 -10.65
N ASP A 258 15.52 -6.71 -9.52
CA ASP A 258 14.50 -7.14 -8.55
C ASP A 258 13.11 -7.20 -9.19
N TRP A 259 12.78 -6.20 -10.00
CA TRP A 259 11.51 -6.16 -10.73
C TRP A 259 11.38 -7.32 -11.73
N GLU A 260 12.44 -7.62 -12.48
CA GLU A 260 12.46 -8.75 -13.40
C GLU A 260 12.32 -10.09 -12.66
N LYS A 261 12.99 -10.26 -11.51
CA LYS A 261 12.82 -11.43 -10.65
C LYS A 261 11.38 -11.59 -10.19
N CYS A 262 10.71 -10.50 -9.78
CA CYS A 262 9.30 -10.54 -9.41
C CYS A 262 8.39 -10.97 -10.57
N LYS A 263 8.63 -10.45 -11.79
CA LYS A 263 7.86 -10.82 -12.98
C LYS A 263 8.06 -12.29 -13.37
N LYS A 264 9.29 -12.75 -13.40
CA LYS A 264 9.62 -14.16 -13.69
C LYS A 264 8.99 -15.09 -12.67
N TYR A 265 9.04 -14.72 -11.38
CA TYR A 265 8.39 -15.51 -10.34
C TYR A 265 6.87 -15.61 -10.57
N ALA A 266 6.20 -14.49 -10.81
CA ALA A 266 4.76 -14.48 -11.08
C ALA A 266 4.40 -15.32 -12.31
N GLN A 267 5.18 -15.22 -13.38
CA GLN A 267 4.95 -15.97 -14.60
C GLN A 267 5.09 -17.49 -14.39
N ALA A 268 6.06 -17.91 -13.58
CA ALA A 268 6.35 -19.34 -13.35
C ALA A 268 5.49 -19.98 -12.24
N ASN A 269 4.96 -19.19 -11.30
CA ASN A 269 4.40 -19.73 -10.06
C ASN A 269 2.96 -19.29 -9.74
N ASN A 270 2.39 -18.31 -10.47
CA ASN A 270 1.00 -17.94 -10.22
C ASN A 270 0.05 -19.10 -10.56
N PRO A 271 -0.78 -19.52 -9.62
CA PRO A 271 -1.70 -20.64 -9.80
C PRO A 271 -3.02 -20.21 -10.47
N LEU A 272 -2.95 -19.58 -11.65
CA LEU A 272 -4.11 -19.00 -12.36
C LEU A 272 -4.32 -19.62 -13.73
#